data_216e9042092045eefa82edd609e2fab3
#
_entry.id   216e9042092045eefa82edd609e2fab3
#
_cell.length_a   1.000
_cell.length_b   1.000
_cell.length_c   1.000
_cell.angle_alpha   90.00
_cell.angle_beta   90.00
_cell.angle_gamma   90.00
#
_symmetry.space_group_name_H-M   'P 1'
#
loop_
_entity.id
_entity.type
_entity.pdbx_description
1 polymer ?
#
loop_
_entity_poly.entity_id
_entity_poly.type
_entity_poly.pdbx_seq_one_letter_code
_entity_poly.pdbx_strand_id
1 'polypeptide(L)'
;MPQSIGLMTYLVADYDEAIDWFVAKLGFDLVDDVPQGDGKRWVVVRPKGSGTAGAALLLAQAATPEQAAAIGNQSGGRVFLFLSTDDFDRDHAAMLAAGIAFREAPRTEAYGKVAVFEDLYGQGWDLIEPKSAD
;
A
#
# COMPACT_ATOMS: atom_id res chain seq x y z
N MET A 1 19.43 12.95 -17.06
CA MET A 1 19.17 11.60 -16.52
C MET A 1 17.73 11.48 -16.07
N PRO A 2 17.04 10.41 -16.43
CA PRO A 2 15.66 10.21 -15.96
C PRO A 2 15.63 10.07 -14.43
N GLN A 3 14.57 10.57 -13.83
CA GLN A 3 14.34 10.47 -12.41
C GLN A 3 13.00 9.78 -12.16
N SER A 4 12.85 9.15 -11.01
CA SER A 4 11.59 8.52 -10.58
C SER A 4 11.53 8.52 -9.07
N ILE A 5 10.31 8.40 -8.53
CA ILE A 5 10.15 8.20 -7.10
C ILE A 5 10.29 6.71 -6.84
N GLY A 6 11.38 6.32 -6.16
CA GLY A 6 11.69 4.91 -5.93
C GLY A 6 11.18 4.38 -4.61
N LEU A 7 11.02 5.22 -3.61
CA LEU A 7 10.68 4.80 -2.26
C LEU A 7 9.88 5.89 -1.55
N MET A 8 8.87 5.49 -0.78
CA MET A 8 8.08 6.40 0.05
C MET A 8 8.04 5.86 1.47
N THR A 9 8.18 6.74 2.45
CA THR A 9 8.00 6.36 3.85
C THR A 9 6.53 6.15 4.16
N TYR A 10 6.21 5.03 4.78
CA TYR A 10 4.87 4.69 5.23
C TYR A 10 4.93 4.34 6.72
N LEU A 11 4.29 5.16 7.56
CA LEU A 11 4.34 4.97 9.01
C LEU A 11 3.48 3.80 9.45
N VAL A 12 4.02 2.97 10.33
CA VAL A 12 3.35 1.79 10.86
C VAL A 12 3.50 1.75 12.38
N ALA A 13 2.60 1.04 13.06
CA ALA A 13 2.66 0.89 14.50
C ALA A 13 3.67 -0.20 14.91
N ASP A 14 3.81 -1.23 14.09
CA ASP A 14 4.67 -2.37 14.38
C ASP A 14 5.15 -2.98 13.06
N TYR A 15 6.46 -3.26 12.96
CA TYR A 15 7.04 -3.82 11.75
C TYR A 15 6.43 -5.15 11.35
N ASP A 16 6.37 -6.10 12.28
CA ASP A 16 5.94 -7.46 11.96
C ASP A 16 4.46 -7.53 11.61
N GLU A 17 3.63 -6.79 12.33
CA GLU A 17 2.20 -6.67 12.03
C GLU A 17 1.99 -6.12 10.62
N ALA A 18 2.73 -5.08 10.26
CA ALA A 18 2.62 -4.46 8.94
C ALA A 18 3.11 -5.39 7.84
N ILE A 19 4.26 -6.05 8.05
CA ILE A 19 4.79 -7.02 7.09
C ILE A 19 3.76 -8.12 6.84
N ASP A 20 3.18 -8.69 7.89
CA ASP A 20 2.20 -9.77 7.75
C ASP A 20 1.01 -9.32 6.92
N TRP A 21 0.51 -8.12 7.17
CA TRP A 21 -0.63 -7.61 6.42
C TRP A 21 -0.30 -7.37 4.95
N PHE A 22 0.79 -6.66 4.68
CA PHE A 22 1.16 -6.32 3.30
C PHE A 22 1.49 -7.56 2.48
N VAL A 23 2.18 -8.53 3.06
CA VAL A 23 2.60 -9.73 2.34
C VAL A 23 1.48 -10.76 2.28
N ALA A 24 0.86 -11.12 3.42
CA ALA A 24 -0.11 -12.21 3.46
C ALA A 24 -1.48 -11.80 2.92
N LYS A 25 -1.93 -10.57 3.19
CA LYS A 25 -3.26 -10.13 2.77
C LYS A 25 -3.26 -9.36 1.46
N LEU A 26 -2.36 -8.39 1.32
CA LEU A 26 -2.32 -7.56 0.12
C LEU A 26 -1.51 -8.20 -1.00
N GLY A 27 -0.65 -9.16 -0.67
CA GLY A 27 0.11 -9.90 -1.66
C GLY A 27 1.38 -9.19 -2.13
N PHE A 28 1.86 -8.21 -1.37
CA PHE A 28 3.10 -7.53 -1.70
C PHE A 28 4.31 -8.43 -1.44
N ASP A 29 5.42 -8.13 -2.11
CA ASP A 29 6.69 -8.80 -1.87
C ASP A 29 7.46 -8.05 -0.78
N LEU A 30 8.08 -8.80 0.13
CA LEU A 30 9.03 -8.24 1.09
C LEU A 30 10.39 -8.15 0.41
N VAL A 31 10.84 -6.93 0.15
CA VAL A 31 12.09 -6.69 -0.59
C VAL A 31 13.29 -6.69 0.34
N ASP A 32 13.19 -5.98 1.46
CA ASP A 32 14.25 -5.87 2.45
C ASP A 32 13.67 -5.94 3.86
N ASP A 33 14.43 -6.53 4.78
CA ASP A 33 14.16 -6.50 6.20
C ASP A 33 15.49 -6.64 6.93
N VAL A 34 16.11 -5.50 7.23
CA VAL A 34 17.48 -5.44 7.74
C VAL A 34 17.51 -4.69 9.06
N PRO A 35 17.99 -5.32 10.15
CA PRO A 35 18.13 -4.61 11.43
C PRO A 35 19.13 -3.46 11.30
N GLN A 36 18.82 -2.33 11.96
CA GLN A 36 19.67 -1.14 11.95
C GLN A 36 20.12 -0.73 13.34
N GLY A 37 19.86 -1.57 14.35
CA GLY A 37 20.20 -1.26 15.74
C GLY A 37 19.10 -0.53 16.48
N ASP A 38 19.07 -0.66 17.80
CA ASP A 38 18.11 0.00 18.69
C ASP A 38 16.65 -0.26 18.33
N GLY A 39 16.37 -1.47 17.83
CA GLY A 39 15.01 -1.85 17.44
C GLY A 39 14.55 -1.29 16.10
N LYS A 40 15.36 -0.48 15.45
CA LYS A 40 15.06 0.08 14.13
C LYS A 40 15.38 -0.93 13.03
N ARG A 41 14.52 -0.99 12.02
CA ARG A 41 14.69 -1.90 10.88
C ARG A 41 14.48 -1.16 9.58
N TRP A 42 15.17 -1.61 8.55
CA TRP A 42 14.96 -1.16 7.18
C TRP A 42 14.06 -2.18 6.49
N VAL A 43 12.77 -1.85 6.38
CA VAL A 43 11.76 -2.78 5.87
C VAL A 43 11.13 -2.18 4.61
N VAL A 44 11.25 -2.89 3.49
CA VAL A 44 10.71 -2.43 2.21
C VAL A 44 9.75 -3.49 1.65
N VAL A 45 8.55 -3.04 1.28
CA VAL A 45 7.57 -3.88 0.58
C VAL A 45 7.24 -3.25 -0.76
N ARG A 46 6.84 -4.07 -1.72
CA ARG A 46 6.57 -3.65 -3.09
C ARG A 46 5.41 -4.45 -3.66
N PRO A 47 4.54 -3.85 -4.46
CA PRO A 47 3.49 -4.61 -5.14
C PRO A 47 4.07 -5.78 -5.93
N LYS A 48 3.39 -6.91 -5.88
CA LYS A 48 3.84 -8.13 -6.54
C LYS A 48 3.93 -7.93 -8.05
N GLY A 49 5.05 -8.35 -8.62
CA GLY A 49 5.26 -8.29 -10.07
C GLY A 49 5.62 -6.91 -10.58
N SER A 50 5.77 -5.91 -9.72
CA SER A 50 6.11 -4.56 -10.17
C SER A 50 7.57 -4.43 -10.62
N GLY A 51 8.44 -5.32 -10.15
CA GLY A 51 9.87 -5.23 -10.44
C GLY A 51 10.43 -3.92 -9.94
N THR A 52 10.95 -3.10 -10.86
CA THR A 52 11.43 -1.75 -10.54
C THR A 52 10.46 -0.67 -11.02
N ALA A 53 9.28 -1.06 -11.51
CA ALA A 53 8.27 -0.10 -11.95
C ALA A 53 7.52 0.45 -10.73
N GLY A 54 7.45 1.77 -10.62
CA GLY A 54 6.77 2.43 -9.53
C GLY A 54 7.57 2.43 -8.24
N ALA A 55 7.03 3.09 -7.22
CA ALA A 55 7.66 3.22 -5.92
C ALA A 55 7.38 2.01 -5.03
N ALA A 56 8.35 1.69 -4.17
CA ALA A 56 8.16 0.77 -3.05
C ALA A 56 7.83 1.56 -1.79
N LEU A 57 7.41 0.88 -0.74
CA LEU A 57 7.13 1.49 0.56
C LEU A 57 8.19 1.09 1.58
N LEU A 58 8.75 2.10 2.26
CA LEU A 58 9.57 1.89 3.44
C LEU A 58 8.64 1.89 4.64
N LEU A 59 8.46 0.74 5.28
CA LEU A 59 7.63 0.64 6.49
C LEU A 59 8.45 1.16 7.66
N ALA A 60 8.06 2.32 8.19
CA ALA A 60 8.78 2.99 9.27
C ALA A 60 7.94 2.95 10.54
N GLN A 61 8.45 2.27 11.57
CA GLN A 61 7.75 2.19 12.84
C GLN A 61 7.75 3.57 13.52
N ALA A 62 6.58 4.02 13.94
CA ALA A 62 6.44 5.32 14.58
C ALA A 62 7.32 5.41 15.83
N ALA A 63 8.11 6.47 15.95
CA ALA A 63 9.04 6.69 17.04
C ALA A 63 8.67 7.91 17.90
N THR A 64 7.68 8.70 17.47
CA THR A 64 7.25 9.91 18.20
C THR A 64 5.74 9.96 18.26
N PRO A 65 5.16 10.75 19.19
CA PRO A 65 3.70 10.92 19.21
C PRO A 65 3.12 11.47 17.90
N GLU A 66 3.84 12.38 17.25
CA GLU A 66 3.40 12.94 15.96
C GLU A 66 3.37 11.87 14.87
N GLN A 67 4.37 11.00 14.86
CA GLN A 67 4.40 9.89 13.88
C GLN A 67 3.27 8.90 14.16
N ALA A 68 3.06 8.55 15.44
CA ALA A 68 1.98 7.63 15.81
C ALA A 68 0.61 8.21 15.44
N ALA A 69 0.42 9.50 15.62
CA ALA A 69 -0.86 10.17 15.32
C ALA A 69 -1.13 10.19 13.80
N ALA A 70 -0.09 10.10 12.96
CA ALA A 70 -0.26 10.11 11.52
C ALA A 70 -0.64 8.73 10.95
N ILE A 71 -0.47 7.65 11.71
CA ILE A 71 -0.81 6.30 11.26
C ILE A 71 -2.32 6.25 10.97
N GLY A 72 -2.68 5.76 9.78
CA GLY A 72 -4.07 5.73 9.33
C GLY A 72 -4.59 7.07 8.82
N ASN A 73 -3.80 8.13 8.93
CA ASN A 73 -4.20 9.48 8.52
C ASN A 73 -3.02 10.22 7.87
N GLN A 74 -2.21 9.50 7.10
CA GLN A 74 -0.97 10.04 6.54
C GLN A 74 -1.24 11.06 5.43
N SER A 75 -2.45 11.09 4.90
CA SER A 75 -2.85 12.05 3.86
C SER A 75 -3.91 13.04 4.34
N GLY A 76 -4.17 13.10 5.66
CA GLY A 76 -5.16 14.01 6.22
C GLY A 76 -6.60 13.62 5.89
N GLY A 77 -6.88 12.33 5.70
CA GLY A 77 -8.23 11.83 5.45
C GLY A 77 -8.54 11.52 4.00
N ARG A 78 -7.64 11.86 3.09
CA ARG A 78 -7.82 11.51 1.68
C ARG A 78 -7.28 10.11 1.40
N VAL A 79 -7.66 9.55 0.27
CA VAL A 79 -6.99 8.36 -0.26
C VAL A 79 -5.51 8.69 -0.40
N PHE A 80 -4.65 7.85 0.18
CA PHE A 80 -3.22 8.14 0.23
C PHE A 80 -2.46 7.55 -0.95
N LEU A 81 -2.72 6.28 -1.26
CA LEU A 81 -1.99 5.57 -2.29
C LEU A 81 -2.96 4.98 -3.32
N PHE A 82 -2.49 4.89 -4.55
CA PHE A 82 -3.25 4.34 -5.67
C PHE A 82 -2.51 3.09 -6.13
N LEU A 83 -3.12 1.93 -5.89
CA LEU A 83 -2.56 0.65 -6.32
C LEU A 83 -3.10 0.32 -7.70
N SER A 84 -2.26 0.49 -8.71
CA SER A 84 -2.63 0.21 -10.09
C SER A 84 -2.53 -1.28 -10.37
N THR A 85 -3.50 -1.81 -11.09
CA THR A 85 -3.53 -3.22 -11.48
C THR A 85 -3.89 -3.34 -12.96
N ASP A 86 -3.46 -4.44 -13.56
CA ASP A 86 -3.85 -4.80 -14.92
C ASP A 86 -5.13 -5.64 -14.96
N ASP A 87 -5.63 -6.08 -13.79
CA ASP A 87 -6.84 -6.91 -13.69
C ASP A 87 -7.56 -6.63 -12.39
N PHE A 88 -8.47 -5.65 -12.42
CA PHE A 88 -9.20 -5.22 -11.24
C PHE A 88 -10.01 -6.37 -10.62
N ASP A 89 -10.75 -7.11 -11.46
CA ASP A 89 -11.66 -8.13 -10.93
C ASP A 89 -10.91 -9.25 -10.22
N ARG A 90 -9.77 -9.66 -10.76
CA ARG A 90 -8.90 -10.67 -10.13
C ARG A 90 -8.42 -10.20 -8.77
N ASP A 91 -7.89 -8.99 -8.70
CA ASP A 91 -7.31 -8.47 -7.46
C ASP A 91 -8.37 -8.13 -6.43
N HIS A 92 -9.50 -7.57 -6.87
CA HIS A 92 -10.63 -7.29 -5.99
C HIS A 92 -11.14 -8.58 -5.32
N ALA A 93 -11.32 -9.64 -6.10
CA ALA A 93 -11.76 -10.93 -5.57
C ALA A 93 -10.77 -11.50 -4.56
N ALA A 94 -9.47 -11.45 -4.86
CA ALA A 94 -8.42 -11.94 -3.97
C ALA A 94 -8.38 -11.14 -2.66
N MET A 95 -8.53 -9.83 -2.74
CA MET A 95 -8.53 -8.96 -1.57
C MET A 95 -9.75 -9.20 -0.68
N LEU A 96 -10.92 -9.37 -1.27
CA LEU A 96 -12.12 -9.73 -0.51
C LEU A 96 -11.94 -11.08 0.19
N ALA A 97 -11.38 -12.06 -0.51
CA ALA A 97 -11.11 -13.38 0.07
C ALA A 97 -10.12 -13.30 1.24
N ALA A 98 -9.19 -12.37 1.21
CA ALA A 98 -8.23 -12.13 2.29
C ALA A 98 -8.82 -11.33 3.45
N GLY A 99 -10.07 -10.88 3.35
CA GLY A 99 -10.73 -10.12 4.39
C GLY A 99 -10.44 -8.63 4.38
N ILE A 100 -9.94 -8.10 3.27
CA ILE A 100 -9.69 -6.65 3.15
C ILE A 100 -11.02 -5.91 2.98
N ALA A 101 -11.21 -4.86 3.76
CA ALA A 101 -12.44 -4.08 3.75
C ALA A 101 -12.41 -3.05 2.62
N PHE A 102 -13.48 -3.03 1.81
CA PHE A 102 -13.70 -2.00 0.81
C PHE A 102 -14.78 -1.03 1.32
N ARG A 103 -14.57 0.26 1.09
CA ARG A 103 -15.50 1.31 1.51
C ARG A 103 -16.71 1.45 0.58
N GLU A 104 -16.63 0.87 -0.62
CA GLU A 104 -17.62 1.06 -1.67
C GLU A 104 -17.62 -0.13 -2.60
N ALA A 105 -18.69 -0.29 -3.36
CA ALA A 105 -18.73 -1.21 -4.49
C ALA A 105 -17.84 -0.68 -5.62
N PRO A 106 -17.30 -1.55 -6.48
CA PRO A 106 -16.52 -1.09 -7.63
C PRO A 106 -17.35 -0.14 -8.51
N ARG A 107 -16.70 0.91 -9.00
CA ARG A 107 -17.32 1.88 -9.91
C ARG A 107 -16.45 2.05 -11.14
N THR A 108 -17.12 2.32 -12.27
CA THR A 108 -16.45 2.59 -13.53
C THR A 108 -16.47 4.10 -13.77
N GLU A 109 -15.28 4.67 -13.91
CA GLU A 109 -15.10 6.09 -14.18
C GLU A 109 -14.47 6.27 -15.57
N ALA A 110 -14.43 7.51 -16.03
CA ALA A 110 -13.81 7.80 -17.33
C ALA A 110 -12.33 7.36 -17.37
N TYR A 111 -11.65 7.39 -16.23
CA TYR A 111 -10.22 7.06 -16.14
C TYR A 111 -9.95 5.58 -15.83
N GLY A 112 -10.96 4.78 -15.51
CA GLY A 112 -10.77 3.37 -15.23
C GLY A 112 -11.77 2.80 -14.23
N LYS A 113 -11.50 1.58 -13.81
CA LYS A 113 -12.31 0.88 -12.80
C LYS A 113 -11.62 1.02 -11.44
N VAL A 114 -12.36 1.39 -10.42
CA VAL A 114 -11.77 1.78 -9.13
C VAL A 114 -12.68 1.41 -7.96
N ALA A 115 -12.08 1.13 -6.82
CA ALA A 115 -12.77 1.03 -5.53
C ALA A 115 -11.78 1.36 -4.40
N VAL A 116 -12.27 2.04 -3.37
CA VAL A 116 -11.47 2.40 -2.20
C VAL A 116 -11.48 1.24 -1.22
N PHE A 117 -10.30 0.84 -0.77
CA PHE A 117 -10.15 -0.13 0.31
C PHE A 117 -9.34 0.45 1.46
N GLU A 118 -9.33 -0.25 2.58
CA GLU A 118 -8.61 0.18 3.78
C GLU A 118 -7.52 -0.82 4.13
N ASP A 119 -6.37 -0.30 4.54
CA ASP A 119 -5.32 -1.16 5.09
C ASP A 119 -5.57 -1.45 6.58
N LEU A 120 -4.59 -2.09 7.22
CA LEU A 120 -4.73 -2.52 8.62
C LEU A 120 -4.90 -1.35 9.60
N TYR A 121 -4.56 -0.14 9.19
CA TYR A 121 -4.68 1.05 10.03
C TYR A 121 -5.86 1.93 9.63
N GLY A 122 -6.70 1.46 8.71
CA GLY A 122 -7.82 2.25 8.21
C GLY A 122 -7.44 3.30 7.18
N GLN A 123 -6.18 3.31 6.72
CA GLN A 123 -5.74 4.23 5.68
C GLN A 123 -6.39 3.87 4.36
N GLY A 124 -6.98 4.87 3.69
CA GLY A 124 -7.65 4.65 2.41
C GLY A 124 -6.68 4.53 1.24
N TRP A 125 -6.93 3.55 0.39
CA TRP A 125 -6.22 3.29 -0.85
C TRP A 125 -7.22 3.14 -1.98
N ASP A 126 -6.85 3.55 -3.19
CA ASP A 126 -7.59 3.15 -4.39
C ASP A 126 -6.96 1.92 -5.00
N LEU A 127 -7.79 0.91 -5.29
CA LEU A 127 -7.43 -0.12 -6.26
C LEU A 127 -7.96 0.34 -7.59
N ILE A 128 -7.08 0.51 -8.58
CA ILE A 128 -7.45 1.10 -9.85
C ILE A 128 -6.85 0.32 -11.04
N GLU A 129 -7.73 -0.02 -11.98
CA GLU A 129 -7.29 -0.50 -13.29
C GLU A 129 -7.47 0.66 -14.25
N PRO A 130 -6.37 1.32 -14.67
CA PRO A 130 -6.47 2.47 -15.56
C PRO A 130 -7.11 2.08 -16.89
N LYS A 131 -7.87 2.99 -17.47
CA LYS A 131 -8.46 2.76 -18.78
C LYS A 131 -7.34 2.69 -19.82
N SER A 132 -7.48 1.75 -20.76
CA SER A 132 -6.55 1.62 -21.87
C SER A 132 -6.49 2.92 -22.66
N ALA A 133 -5.27 3.25 -23.14
CA ALA A 133 -5.05 4.46 -23.94
C ALA A 133 -5.63 4.37 -25.35
N ASP A 134 -6.13 3.22 -25.76
CA ASP A 134 -6.69 3.01 -27.10
C ASP A 134 -8.02 3.72 -27.31
#